data_4a16282142ae16e0bbe48e2b6d736d35
#
_entry.id   4a16282142ae16e0bbe48e2b6d736d35
#
_cell.length_a   1.000
_cell.length_b   1.000
_cell.length_c   1.000
_cell.angle_alpha   90.00
_cell.angle_beta   90.00
_cell.angle_gamma   90.00
#
_symmetry.space_group_name_H-M   'P 1'
#
loop_
_entity.id
_entity.type
_entity.pdbx_description
1 polymer ?
#
loop_
_entity_poly.entity_id
_entity_poly.type
_entity_poly.pdbx_seq_one_letter_code
_entity_poly.pdbx_strand_id
1 'polypeptide(L)'
;MTSENINSPELNFAPKGLLIGGKWEDSSNGKTFETINPSNQKYLGDVPLADGKDVSRAVKAAKKAFPDWSSMPIKERAGFLISLADRLMDNRNQLGMMDCVDSGNALSGMKGDVNWSSDSLKYFAGLITEIKGQTHSEKSCHLNFTRRHPYGVVAKINPFNHPLRFCAEKSAAALAAGNTVVVK
;
A
#
# COMPACT_ATOMS: atom_id res chain seq x y z
N MET A 1 -3.93 -41.05 -11.49
CA MET A 1 -3.85 -39.60 -11.48
C MET A 1 -2.40 -39.27 -11.21
N THR A 2 -1.65 -38.93 -12.22
CA THR A 2 -0.24 -38.63 -12.18
C THR A 2 -0.07 -37.27 -11.52
N SER A 3 0.71 -37.22 -10.43
CA SER A 3 1.15 -36.00 -9.79
C SER A 3 2.04 -35.25 -10.78
N GLU A 4 1.49 -34.28 -11.49
CA GLU A 4 2.32 -33.31 -12.19
C GLU A 4 3.16 -32.59 -11.15
N ASN A 5 4.47 -32.74 -11.25
CA ASN A 5 5.45 -31.94 -10.56
C ASN A 5 5.22 -30.48 -11.00
N ILE A 6 4.45 -29.74 -10.23
CA ILE A 6 4.40 -28.29 -10.34
C ILE A 6 5.77 -27.81 -9.89
N ASN A 7 6.70 -27.67 -10.84
CA ASN A 7 7.90 -26.88 -10.65
C ASN A 7 7.43 -25.47 -10.32
N SER A 8 7.25 -25.20 -9.04
CA SER A 8 7.06 -23.82 -8.57
C SER A 8 8.32 -23.06 -9.00
N PRO A 9 8.18 -21.97 -9.77
CA PRO A 9 9.32 -21.10 -10.01
C PRO A 9 9.94 -20.76 -8.67
N GLU A 10 11.26 -20.85 -8.55
CA GLU A 10 11.96 -20.46 -7.34
C GLU A 10 11.56 -19.03 -7.01
N LEU A 11 10.66 -18.90 -6.05
CA LEU A 11 10.32 -17.60 -5.50
C LEU A 11 11.54 -17.13 -4.73
N ASN A 12 12.21 -16.14 -5.28
CA ASN A 12 13.24 -15.42 -4.58
C ASN A 12 12.53 -14.49 -3.57
N PHE A 13 11.96 -15.11 -2.52
CA PHE A 13 11.34 -14.41 -1.41
C PHE A 13 12.47 -13.90 -0.51
N ALA A 14 13.01 -12.74 -0.86
CA ALA A 14 14.00 -12.07 -0.02
C ALA A 14 13.34 -10.82 0.58
N PRO A 15 13.04 -10.81 1.88
CA PRO A 15 12.63 -9.60 2.57
C PRO A 15 13.71 -8.53 2.38
N LYS A 16 13.33 -7.36 1.88
CA LYS A 16 14.29 -6.31 1.53
C LYS A 16 14.51 -5.28 2.64
N GLY A 17 13.89 -5.46 3.79
CA GLY A 17 13.96 -4.51 4.89
C GLY A 17 12.73 -3.60 5.01
N LEU A 18 12.88 -2.50 5.74
CA LEU A 18 11.89 -1.45 5.90
C LEU A 18 12.02 -0.46 4.74
N LEU A 19 10.94 -0.20 4.00
CA LEU A 19 10.95 0.83 2.96
C LEU A 19 10.63 2.19 3.58
N ILE A 20 11.64 3.02 3.78
CA ILE A 20 11.51 4.35 4.38
C ILE A 20 12.12 5.41 3.46
N GLY A 21 11.33 6.40 3.07
CA GLY A 21 11.80 7.48 2.19
C GLY A 21 12.34 7.01 0.84
N GLY A 22 11.81 5.91 0.30
CA GLY A 22 12.23 5.32 -0.98
C GLY A 22 13.48 4.45 -0.89
N LYS A 23 14.00 4.15 0.31
CA LYS A 23 15.16 3.30 0.54
C LYS A 23 14.82 2.10 1.41
N TRP A 24 15.44 0.96 1.10
CA TRP A 24 15.38 -0.23 1.94
C TRP A 24 16.41 -0.11 3.05
N GLU A 25 15.98 -0.26 4.30
CA GLU A 25 16.80 -0.10 5.50
C GLU A 25 16.49 -1.21 6.51
N ASP A 26 17.48 -1.54 7.33
CA ASP A 26 17.28 -2.44 8.45
C ASP A 26 16.54 -1.74 9.60
N SER A 27 16.02 -2.56 10.53
CA SER A 27 15.47 -2.03 11.78
C SER A 27 16.56 -1.34 12.60
N SER A 28 16.21 -0.24 13.28
CA SER A 28 17.16 0.58 14.06
C SER A 28 17.83 -0.18 15.21
N ASN A 29 17.21 -1.27 15.65
CA ASN A 29 17.71 -2.15 16.71
C ASN A 29 18.41 -3.41 16.19
N GLY A 30 18.50 -3.59 14.85
CA GLY A 30 19.07 -4.76 14.19
C GLY A 30 18.30 -6.07 14.40
N LYS A 31 17.10 -6.03 15.01
CA LYS A 31 16.30 -7.22 15.28
C LYS A 31 15.49 -7.62 14.06
N THR A 32 15.35 -8.93 13.89
CA THR A 32 14.52 -9.55 12.87
C THR A 32 13.59 -10.57 13.50
N PHE A 33 12.62 -11.05 12.76
CA PHE A 33 11.85 -12.24 13.06
C PHE A 33 11.76 -13.11 11.80
N GLU A 34 11.66 -14.40 12.01
CA GLU A 34 11.53 -15.38 10.93
C GLU A 34 10.11 -15.36 10.38
N THR A 35 9.97 -15.39 9.04
CA THR A 35 8.71 -15.71 8.40
C THR A 35 8.78 -17.12 7.80
N ILE A 36 7.68 -17.86 7.93
CA ILE A 36 7.56 -19.25 7.51
C ILE A 36 6.32 -19.41 6.62
N ASN A 37 6.40 -20.31 5.65
CA ASN A 37 5.25 -20.70 4.87
C ASN A 37 4.29 -21.56 5.73
N PRO A 38 3.08 -21.12 6.05
CA PRO A 38 2.18 -21.83 6.94
C PRO A 38 1.69 -23.17 6.36
N SER A 39 1.74 -23.37 5.04
CA SER A 39 1.30 -24.60 4.38
C SER A 39 2.28 -25.76 4.54
N ASN A 40 3.58 -25.50 4.67
CA ASN A 40 4.62 -26.53 4.69
C ASN A 40 5.72 -26.31 5.73
N GLN A 41 5.60 -25.25 6.56
CA GLN A 41 6.51 -24.86 7.61
C GLN A 41 7.95 -24.54 7.13
N LYS A 42 8.13 -24.30 5.83
CA LYS A 42 9.43 -23.92 5.30
C LYS A 42 9.76 -22.45 5.65
N TYR A 43 10.99 -22.22 6.04
CA TYR A 43 11.54 -20.88 6.25
C TYR A 43 11.51 -20.10 4.93
N LEU A 44 11.03 -18.85 4.99
CA LEU A 44 10.97 -17.93 3.85
C LEU A 44 12.02 -16.83 3.92
N GLY A 45 12.36 -16.38 5.12
CA GLY A 45 13.35 -15.35 5.34
C GLY A 45 13.17 -14.62 6.67
N ASP A 46 14.13 -13.72 6.95
CA ASP A 46 14.07 -12.82 8.10
C ASP A 46 13.50 -11.46 7.71
N VAL A 47 12.56 -10.98 8.51
CA VAL A 47 11.93 -9.68 8.33
C VAL A 47 12.37 -8.75 9.46
N PRO A 48 12.76 -7.49 9.17
CA PRO A 48 13.12 -6.55 10.20
C PRO A 48 12.00 -6.30 11.20
N LEU A 49 12.31 -6.40 12.49
CA LEU A 49 11.40 -6.09 13.58
C LEU A 49 11.50 -4.60 13.92
N ALA A 50 10.64 -3.80 13.27
CA ALA A 50 10.60 -2.35 13.50
C ALA A 50 10.21 -2.00 14.94
N ASP A 51 10.82 -0.95 15.48
CA ASP A 51 10.50 -0.37 16.78
C ASP A 51 9.96 1.07 16.67
N GLY A 52 9.77 1.73 17.80
CA GLY A 52 9.26 3.10 17.84
C GLY A 52 10.16 4.13 17.15
N LYS A 53 11.48 3.86 17.05
CA LYS A 53 12.41 4.74 16.32
C LYS A 53 12.19 4.61 14.82
N ASP A 54 11.95 3.40 14.33
CA ASP A 54 11.66 3.12 12.92
C ASP A 54 10.34 3.74 12.49
N VAL A 55 9.29 3.60 13.32
CA VAL A 55 8.01 4.28 13.12
C VAL A 55 8.21 5.80 13.05
N SER A 56 9.03 6.37 13.95
CA SER A 56 9.33 7.80 13.95
C SER A 56 10.05 8.23 12.68
N ARG A 57 11.01 7.43 12.17
CA ARG A 57 11.70 7.66 10.89
C ARG A 57 10.72 7.62 9.71
N ALA A 58 9.84 6.62 9.66
CA ALA A 58 8.84 6.47 8.61
C ALA A 58 7.85 7.66 8.59
N VAL A 59 7.33 8.06 9.75
CA VAL A 59 6.46 9.23 9.88
C VAL A 59 7.18 10.51 9.47
N LYS A 60 8.45 10.68 9.84
CA LYS A 60 9.26 11.86 9.43
C LYS A 60 9.44 11.89 7.92
N ALA A 61 9.73 10.76 7.29
CA ALA A 61 9.85 10.66 5.84
C ALA A 61 8.53 10.99 5.13
N ALA A 62 7.41 10.45 5.61
CA ALA A 62 6.08 10.72 5.10
C ALA A 62 5.70 12.22 5.26
N LYS A 63 5.99 12.83 6.42
CA LYS A 63 5.79 14.28 6.63
C LYS A 63 6.63 15.12 5.68
N LYS A 64 7.86 14.72 5.39
CA LYS A 64 8.72 15.42 4.45
C LYS A 64 8.17 15.38 3.02
N ALA A 65 7.59 14.26 2.61
CA ALA A 65 7.02 14.11 1.27
C ALA A 65 5.62 14.76 1.11
N PHE A 66 4.94 15.02 2.21
CA PHE A 66 3.54 15.48 2.20
C PHE A 66 3.33 16.80 1.44
N PRO A 67 4.12 17.88 1.61
CA PRO A 67 3.89 19.14 0.89
C PRO A 67 3.86 18.95 -0.63
N ASP A 68 4.85 18.26 -1.18
CA ASP A 68 4.96 18.01 -2.63
C ASP A 68 3.82 17.16 -3.14
N TRP A 69 3.48 16.08 -2.41
CA TRP A 69 2.39 15.19 -2.78
C TRP A 69 1.02 15.86 -2.70
N SER A 70 0.75 16.61 -1.65
CA SER A 70 -0.55 17.26 -1.42
C SER A 70 -0.80 18.44 -2.39
N SER A 71 0.25 19.14 -2.81
CA SER A 71 0.17 20.25 -3.75
C SER A 71 0.24 19.82 -5.22
N MET A 72 0.57 18.54 -5.48
CA MET A 72 0.66 18.00 -6.83
C MET A 72 -0.66 18.18 -7.59
N PRO A 73 -0.63 18.57 -8.89
CA PRO A 73 -1.82 18.64 -9.71
C PRO A 73 -2.62 17.34 -9.68
N ILE A 74 -3.94 17.44 -9.57
CA ILE A 74 -4.85 16.28 -9.41
C ILE A 74 -4.61 15.21 -10.49
N LYS A 75 -4.44 15.63 -11.75
CA LYS A 75 -4.21 14.70 -12.88
C LYS A 75 -2.90 13.94 -12.74
N GLU A 76 -1.84 14.59 -12.27
CA GLU A 76 -0.54 13.95 -12.06
C GLU A 76 -0.64 12.93 -10.92
N ARG A 77 -1.25 13.31 -9.80
CA ARG A 77 -1.46 12.40 -8.67
C ARG A 77 -2.32 11.18 -9.06
N ALA A 78 -3.38 11.37 -9.86
CA ALA A 78 -4.16 10.27 -10.44
C ALA A 78 -3.30 9.37 -11.34
N GLY A 79 -2.42 9.96 -12.14
CA GLY A 79 -1.47 9.23 -13.00
C GLY A 79 -0.55 8.30 -12.22
N PHE A 80 -0.06 8.71 -11.05
CA PHE A 80 0.75 7.84 -10.17
C PHE A 80 -0.04 6.64 -9.66
N LEU A 81 -1.31 6.82 -9.27
CA LEU A 81 -2.16 5.72 -8.81
C LEU A 81 -2.46 4.73 -9.94
N ILE A 82 -2.72 5.23 -11.15
CA ILE A 82 -2.93 4.40 -12.34
C ILE A 82 -1.65 3.62 -12.68
N SER A 83 -0.50 4.30 -12.68
CA SER A 83 0.79 3.64 -12.95
C SER A 83 1.12 2.56 -11.92
N LEU A 84 0.77 2.77 -10.64
CA LEU A 84 0.91 1.75 -9.61
C LEU A 84 -0.03 0.57 -9.87
N ALA A 85 -1.28 0.83 -10.24
CA ALA A 85 -2.25 -0.20 -10.58
C ALA A 85 -1.77 -1.09 -11.74
N ASP A 86 -1.24 -0.47 -12.79
CA ASP A 86 -0.71 -1.19 -13.94
C ASP A 86 0.52 -2.03 -13.58
N ARG A 87 1.45 -1.49 -12.78
CA ARG A 87 2.60 -2.25 -12.27
C ARG A 87 2.21 -3.44 -11.39
N LEU A 88 1.14 -3.32 -10.59
CA LEU A 88 0.61 -4.47 -9.84
C LEU A 88 0.14 -5.56 -10.81
N MET A 89 -0.56 -5.19 -11.87
CA MET A 89 -1.06 -6.14 -12.88
C MET A 89 0.08 -6.79 -13.67
N ASP A 90 1.11 -6.04 -14.07
CA ASP A 90 2.29 -6.57 -14.75
C ASP A 90 3.01 -7.65 -13.90
N ASN A 91 2.97 -7.50 -12.58
CA ASN A 91 3.60 -8.43 -11.63
C ASN A 91 2.60 -9.37 -10.93
N ARG A 92 1.38 -9.50 -11.45
CA ARG A 92 0.27 -10.21 -10.82
C ARG A 92 0.61 -11.64 -10.38
N ASN A 93 1.30 -12.38 -11.23
CA ASN A 93 1.64 -13.77 -10.93
C ASN A 93 2.65 -13.87 -9.79
N GLN A 94 3.68 -13.03 -9.80
CA GLN A 94 4.70 -13.01 -8.76
C GLN A 94 4.13 -12.54 -7.43
N LEU A 95 3.41 -11.44 -7.42
CA LEU A 95 2.79 -10.87 -6.21
C LEU A 95 1.77 -11.82 -5.59
N GLY A 96 0.89 -12.42 -6.40
CA GLY A 96 -0.07 -13.40 -5.91
C GLY A 96 0.59 -14.65 -5.35
N MET A 97 1.74 -15.07 -5.91
CA MET A 97 2.49 -16.20 -5.38
C MET A 97 3.19 -15.83 -4.05
N MET A 98 3.74 -14.61 -3.93
CA MET A 98 4.34 -14.15 -2.67
C MET A 98 3.30 -14.13 -1.54
N ASP A 99 2.14 -13.55 -1.77
CA ASP A 99 1.05 -13.54 -0.78
C ASP A 99 0.56 -14.96 -0.45
N CYS A 100 0.50 -15.86 -1.45
CA CYS A 100 0.10 -17.25 -1.23
C CYS A 100 1.06 -17.99 -0.29
N VAL A 101 2.37 -17.86 -0.49
CA VAL A 101 3.36 -18.59 0.34
C VAL A 101 3.50 -17.97 1.73
N ASP A 102 3.29 -16.66 1.87
CA ASP A 102 3.38 -15.96 3.14
C ASP A 102 2.12 -16.12 4.00
N SER A 103 0.93 -16.06 3.39
CA SER A 103 -0.36 -16.13 4.10
C SER A 103 -0.94 -17.54 4.20
N GLY A 104 -0.53 -18.46 3.32
CA GLY A 104 -1.14 -19.80 3.19
C GLY A 104 -2.47 -19.83 2.44
N ASN A 105 -2.93 -18.72 1.91
CA ASN A 105 -4.17 -18.64 1.13
C ASN A 105 -4.02 -19.26 -0.27
N ALA A 106 -5.14 -19.62 -0.89
CA ALA A 106 -5.15 -20.19 -2.22
C ALA A 106 -4.58 -19.20 -3.27
N LEU A 107 -3.69 -19.65 -4.15
CA LEU A 107 -3.03 -18.83 -5.17
C LEU A 107 -4.02 -18.09 -6.07
N SER A 108 -5.14 -18.70 -6.45
CA SER A 108 -6.19 -18.07 -7.25
C SER A 108 -6.80 -16.86 -6.55
N GLY A 109 -7.03 -16.98 -5.23
CA GLY A 109 -7.51 -15.89 -4.38
C GLY A 109 -6.51 -14.74 -4.31
N MET A 110 -5.22 -15.05 -4.06
CA MET A 110 -4.17 -14.03 -3.97
C MET A 110 -3.94 -13.31 -5.31
N LYS A 111 -4.02 -14.02 -6.44
CA LYS A 111 -4.05 -13.37 -7.76
C LYS A 111 -5.29 -12.50 -7.98
N GLY A 112 -6.42 -12.88 -7.40
CA GLY A 112 -7.65 -12.08 -7.38
C GLY A 112 -7.46 -10.78 -6.57
N ASP A 113 -6.73 -10.84 -5.46
CA ASP A 113 -6.42 -9.67 -4.63
C ASP A 113 -5.55 -8.63 -5.36
N VAL A 114 -4.66 -9.08 -6.24
CA VAL A 114 -3.89 -8.15 -7.11
C VAL A 114 -4.83 -7.40 -8.06
N ASN A 115 -5.78 -8.12 -8.69
CA ASN A 115 -6.78 -7.48 -9.56
C ASN A 115 -7.60 -6.45 -8.76
N TRP A 116 -8.12 -6.84 -7.61
CA TRP A 116 -8.89 -5.96 -6.73
C TRP A 116 -8.11 -4.72 -6.31
N SER A 117 -6.83 -4.89 -5.99
CA SER A 117 -5.92 -3.78 -5.65
C SER A 117 -5.77 -2.79 -6.79
N SER A 118 -5.55 -3.30 -8.01
CA SER A 118 -5.46 -2.48 -9.22
C SER A 118 -6.76 -1.72 -9.47
N ASP A 119 -7.91 -2.39 -9.40
CA ASP A 119 -9.22 -1.79 -9.63
C ASP A 119 -9.52 -0.70 -8.59
N SER A 120 -9.18 -0.94 -7.33
CA SER A 120 -9.35 0.05 -6.26
C SER A 120 -8.50 1.30 -6.48
N LEU A 121 -7.24 1.14 -6.90
CA LEU A 121 -6.36 2.26 -7.23
C LEU A 121 -6.93 3.09 -8.38
N LYS A 122 -7.40 2.44 -9.45
CA LYS A 122 -8.02 3.10 -10.61
C LYS A 122 -9.34 3.79 -10.23
N TYR A 123 -10.14 3.15 -9.38
CA TYR A 123 -11.38 3.74 -8.86
C TYR A 123 -11.12 5.04 -8.11
N PHE A 124 -10.20 5.04 -7.14
CA PHE A 124 -9.89 6.24 -6.38
C PHE A 124 -9.15 7.30 -7.21
N ALA A 125 -8.36 6.91 -8.20
CA ALA A 125 -7.78 7.83 -9.17
C ALA A 125 -8.86 8.55 -9.98
N GLY A 126 -9.95 7.87 -10.35
CA GLY A 126 -11.10 8.47 -11.02
C GLY A 126 -11.92 9.39 -10.11
N LEU A 127 -12.04 9.05 -8.82
CA LEU A 127 -12.81 9.83 -7.84
C LEU A 127 -12.09 11.09 -7.33
N ILE A 128 -10.83 11.27 -7.64
CA ILE A 128 -10.01 12.34 -7.07
C ILE A 128 -10.57 13.74 -7.34
N THR A 129 -11.28 13.93 -8.46
CA THR A 129 -11.92 15.18 -8.86
C THR A 129 -13.22 15.46 -8.10
N GLU A 130 -13.77 14.45 -7.41
CA GLU A 130 -15.03 14.56 -6.67
C GLU A 130 -14.82 15.03 -5.21
N ILE A 131 -13.60 15.34 -4.80
CA ILE A 131 -13.30 15.93 -3.49
C ILE A 131 -13.71 17.40 -3.51
N LYS A 132 -15.02 17.65 -3.39
CA LYS A 132 -15.64 18.96 -3.48
C LYS A 132 -15.99 19.52 -2.10
N GLY A 133 -15.98 20.84 -1.98
CA GLY A 133 -16.61 21.57 -0.89
C GLY A 133 -18.08 21.88 -1.19
N GLN A 134 -18.72 22.52 -0.25
CA GLN A 134 -20.11 23.00 -0.36
C GLN A 134 -20.14 24.51 -0.20
N THR A 135 -21.06 25.15 -0.88
CA THR A 135 -21.35 26.57 -0.69
C THR A 135 -22.74 26.70 -0.07
N HIS A 136 -22.84 27.44 1.02
CA HIS A 136 -24.08 27.70 1.72
C HIS A 136 -24.52 29.15 1.49
N SER A 137 -25.82 29.34 1.17
CA SER A 137 -26.40 30.65 1.04
C SER A 137 -26.82 31.15 2.42
N GLU A 138 -26.33 32.31 2.80
CA GLU A 138 -26.77 33.04 3.98
C GLU A 138 -27.51 34.33 3.54
N LYS A 139 -28.30 34.86 4.47
CA LYS A 139 -28.94 36.17 4.28
C LYS A 139 -27.86 37.25 4.34
N SER A 140 -27.74 38.07 3.31
CA SER A 140 -26.80 39.19 3.16
C SER A 140 -25.48 38.85 2.45
N CYS A 141 -24.57 39.78 2.40
CA CYS A 141 -23.33 39.78 1.60
C CYS A 141 -22.23 38.79 2.03
N HIS A 142 -22.53 37.74 2.80
CA HIS A 142 -21.56 36.77 3.25
C HIS A 142 -21.57 35.51 2.37
N LEU A 143 -20.36 35.06 1.97
CA LEU A 143 -20.15 33.77 1.31
C LEU A 143 -19.62 32.75 2.32
N ASN A 144 -20.41 31.70 2.56
CA ASN A 144 -20.02 30.59 3.40
C ASN A 144 -19.74 29.36 2.54
N PHE A 145 -18.54 28.81 2.62
CA PHE A 145 -18.17 27.61 1.88
C PHE A 145 -17.25 26.70 2.69
N THR A 146 -17.27 25.40 2.37
CA THR A 146 -16.36 24.42 2.95
C THR A 146 -15.28 24.04 1.94
N ARG A 147 -14.10 23.72 2.44
CA ARG A 147 -13.01 23.14 1.65
C ARG A 147 -12.45 21.94 2.38
N ARG A 148 -12.20 20.87 1.65
CA ARG A 148 -11.58 19.67 2.20
C ARG A 148 -10.06 19.76 2.07
N HIS A 149 -9.35 19.39 3.13
CA HIS A 149 -7.90 19.33 3.17
C HIS A 149 -7.44 17.92 3.56
N PRO A 150 -6.31 17.44 3.04
CA PRO A 150 -5.72 16.19 3.51
C PRO A 150 -5.27 16.31 4.96
N TYR A 151 -5.31 15.20 5.70
CA TYR A 151 -4.84 15.15 7.10
C TYR A 151 -3.32 15.26 7.24
N GLY A 152 -2.56 14.86 6.23
CA GLY A 152 -1.10 14.81 6.25
C GLY A 152 -0.61 13.38 6.15
N VAL A 153 -0.13 12.81 7.26
CA VAL A 153 0.30 11.40 7.32
C VAL A 153 -0.79 10.53 7.87
N VAL A 154 -1.14 9.47 7.16
CA VAL A 154 -2.14 8.47 7.56
C VAL A 154 -1.46 7.14 7.85
N ALA A 155 -1.66 6.62 9.06
CA ALA A 155 -1.20 5.27 9.41
C ALA A 155 -2.21 4.22 8.92
N LYS A 156 -1.70 3.14 8.33
CA LYS A 156 -2.44 1.96 7.91
C LYS A 156 -1.91 0.74 8.64
N ILE A 157 -2.72 0.17 9.53
CA ILE A 157 -2.43 -1.09 10.21
C ILE A 157 -3.29 -2.14 9.52
N ASN A 158 -2.64 -3.00 8.75
CA ASN A 158 -3.32 -3.99 7.94
C ASN A 158 -3.44 -5.32 8.67
N PRO A 159 -4.55 -6.05 8.50
CA PRO A 159 -4.63 -7.44 8.92
C PRO A 159 -3.73 -8.32 8.04
N PHE A 160 -3.29 -9.44 8.60
CA PHE A 160 -2.30 -10.33 7.99
C PHE A 160 -2.86 -11.23 6.85
N ASN A 161 -4.18 -11.36 6.74
CA ASN A 161 -4.81 -12.38 5.89
C ASN A 161 -4.87 -12.04 4.39
N HIS A 162 -4.78 -10.76 4.00
CA HIS A 162 -4.74 -10.31 2.61
C HIS A 162 -3.75 -9.13 2.50
N PRO A 163 -2.44 -9.35 2.69
CA PRO A 163 -1.49 -8.28 2.95
C PRO A 163 -1.37 -7.28 1.81
N LEU A 164 -1.18 -7.74 0.56
CA LEU A 164 -1.09 -6.85 -0.60
C LEU A 164 -2.38 -6.05 -0.82
N ARG A 165 -3.52 -6.75 -0.78
CA ARG A 165 -4.82 -6.11 -1.00
C ARG A 165 -5.07 -4.99 -0.02
N PHE A 166 -4.94 -5.26 1.28
CA PHE A 166 -5.20 -4.22 2.27
C PHE A 166 -4.16 -3.09 2.22
N CYS A 167 -2.91 -3.40 1.90
CA CYS A 167 -1.90 -2.36 1.68
C CYS A 167 -2.31 -1.42 0.55
N ALA A 168 -2.63 -1.93 -0.62
CA ALA A 168 -2.97 -1.14 -1.80
C ALA A 168 -4.35 -0.48 -1.69
N GLU A 169 -5.41 -1.27 -1.45
CA GLU A 169 -6.80 -0.79 -1.39
C GLU A 169 -6.99 0.29 -0.32
N LYS A 170 -6.52 0.01 0.91
CA LYS A 170 -6.73 0.95 2.03
C LYS A 170 -5.84 2.19 1.94
N SER A 171 -4.75 2.15 1.17
CA SER A 171 -3.90 3.31 0.92
C SER A 171 -4.41 4.18 -0.23
N ALA A 172 -5.11 3.59 -1.20
CA ALA A 172 -5.56 4.27 -2.42
C ALA A 172 -6.36 5.54 -2.13
N ALA A 173 -7.39 5.46 -1.28
CA ALA A 173 -8.22 6.62 -0.91
C ALA A 173 -7.42 7.73 -0.23
N ALA A 174 -6.50 7.36 0.69
CA ALA A 174 -5.68 8.32 1.41
C ALA A 174 -4.72 9.05 0.47
N LEU A 175 -4.05 8.30 -0.43
CA LEU A 175 -3.14 8.85 -1.43
C LEU A 175 -3.89 9.73 -2.44
N ALA A 176 -5.05 9.29 -2.93
CA ALA A 176 -5.89 10.07 -3.84
C ALA A 176 -6.30 11.41 -3.22
N ALA A 177 -6.65 11.42 -1.93
CA ALA A 177 -7.01 12.64 -1.21
C ALA A 177 -5.81 13.56 -0.89
N GLY A 178 -4.59 13.20 -1.29
CA GLY A 178 -3.38 14.00 -1.09
C GLY A 178 -2.65 13.75 0.23
N ASN A 179 -2.98 12.68 0.96
CA ASN A 179 -2.24 12.27 2.14
C ASN A 179 -1.01 11.43 1.76
N THR A 180 -0.01 11.39 2.62
CA THR A 180 1.03 10.37 2.61
C THR A 180 0.67 9.25 3.58
N VAL A 181 1.24 8.04 3.40
CA VAL A 181 0.87 6.87 4.19
C VAL A 181 2.08 6.20 4.84
N VAL A 182 1.88 5.67 6.02
CA VAL A 182 2.80 4.72 6.68
C VAL A 182 2.01 3.43 6.87
N VAL A 183 2.52 2.34 6.31
CA VAL A 183 1.85 1.03 6.31
C VAL A 183 2.59 0.07 7.23
N LYS A 184 1.79 -0.67 8.03
CA LYS A 184 2.25 -1.78 8.85
C LYS A 184 1.42 -3.02 8.51
#